data_1319957dfc54cdc4c89f02a2ac309d14
#
_entry.id   1319957dfc54cdc4c89f02a2ac309d14
#
_cell.length_a   1.000
_cell.length_b   1.000
_cell.length_c   1.000
_cell.angle_alpha   90.00
_cell.angle_beta   90.00
_cell.angle_gamma   90.00
#
_symmetry.space_group_name_H-M   'P 1'
#
loop_
_entity.id
_entity.type
_entity.pdbx_description
1 polymer ?
#
loop_
_entity_poly.entity_id
_entity_poly.type
_entity_poly.pdbx_seq_one_letter_code
_entity_poly.pdbx_strand_id
1 'polypeptide(L)'
;MSRVFFIGATGGVGHRLLPQLIAQGHEVTALHRKPEQADSLKQQGAKPVEGDMMSLTRDDYKALLQDQEVIVFSAGAAGSGKDRTSKIDGDTPALLTELAEELGIQRFYLVSAFPEAGRTKGLGEGFEHYMQVKKAADARLVKSSLDWVILRPGTLLDEDADDKVSLDYALTYGSVKRGNVANTLAALIAKPTISRQIIELTDGDEPLSEAIERLQRNV
;
A
#
# COMPACT_ATOMS: atom_id res chain seq x y z
N MET A 1 5.56 11.25 14.25
CA MET A 1 4.75 12.19 13.46
C MET A 1 5.44 12.41 12.12
N SER A 2 4.76 12.22 11.00
CA SER A 2 5.33 12.39 9.65
C SER A 2 4.27 12.92 8.70
N ARG A 3 4.69 13.58 7.63
CA ARG A 3 3.83 13.99 6.52
C ARG A 3 3.73 12.84 5.53
N VAL A 4 2.53 12.30 5.36
CA VAL A 4 2.24 11.08 4.60
C VAL A 4 1.44 11.43 3.35
N PHE A 5 1.96 11.08 2.17
CA PHE A 5 1.16 11.07 0.94
C PHE A 5 0.51 9.70 0.76
N PHE A 6 -0.81 9.66 0.82
CA PHE A 6 -1.57 8.43 0.80
C PHE A 6 -2.40 8.26 -0.47
N ILE A 7 -2.05 7.26 -1.28
CA ILE A 7 -2.76 6.87 -2.49
C ILE A 7 -3.56 5.61 -2.21
N GLY A 8 -4.86 5.67 -2.44
CA GLY A 8 -5.79 4.59 -2.13
C GLY A 8 -6.54 4.76 -0.81
N ALA A 9 -6.50 5.95 -0.19
CA ALA A 9 -7.16 6.25 1.09
C ALA A 9 -8.67 5.98 1.08
N THR A 10 -9.33 6.08 -0.09
CA THR A 10 -10.77 5.84 -0.26
C THR A 10 -11.11 4.38 -0.63
N GLY A 11 -10.10 3.51 -0.77
CA GLY A 11 -10.28 2.09 -1.09
C GLY A 11 -10.60 1.23 0.14
N GLY A 12 -10.86 -0.07 -0.08
CA GLY A 12 -11.29 -0.99 0.98
C GLY A 12 -10.28 -1.17 2.12
N VAL A 13 -8.97 -1.11 1.85
CA VAL A 13 -7.93 -1.06 2.88
C VAL A 13 -7.77 0.37 3.39
N GLY A 14 -7.74 1.34 2.46
CA GLY A 14 -7.38 2.72 2.78
C GLY A 14 -8.32 3.41 3.75
N HIS A 15 -9.64 3.23 3.62
CA HIS A 15 -10.60 3.86 4.53
C HIS A 15 -10.51 3.32 5.97
N ARG A 16 -9.95 2.11 6.15
CA ARG A 16 -9.67 1.50 7.46
C ARG A 16 -8.31 1.94 8.03
N LEU A 17 -7.34 2.22 7.15
CA LEU A 17 -6.00 2.66 7.54
C LEU A 17 -5.94 4.15 7.88
N LEU A 18 -6.65 5.00 7.13
CA LEU A 18 -6.57 6.46 7.30
C LEU A 18 -6.83 6.94 8.73
N PRO A 19 -7.91 6.51 9.42
CA PRO A 19 -8.16 6.91 10.80
C PRO A 19 -7.01 6.54 11.76
N GLN A 20 -6.34 5.41 11.51
CA GLN A 20 -5.24 4.95 12.34
C GLN A 20 -4.00 5.83 12.16
N LEU A 21 -3.67 6.22 10.92
CA LEU A 21 -2.56 7.15 10.66
C LEU A 21 -2.79 8.51 11.31
N ILE A 22 -4.02 9.03 11.25
CA ILE A 22 -4.40 10.27 11.94
C ILE A 22 -4.28 10.10 13.47
N ALA A 23 -4.77 9.00 14.03
CA ALA A 23 -4.67 8.72 15.47
C ALA A 23 -3.22 8.56 15.95
N GLN A 24 -2.31 8.10 15.07
CA GLN A 24 -0.86 8.03 15.32
C GLN A 24 -0.17 9.41 15.20
N GLY A 25 -0.91 10.47 14.88
CA GLY A 25 -0.41 11.84 14.78
C GLY A 25 0.27 12.17 13.46
N HIS A 26 0.04 11.40 12.39
CA HIS A 26 0.54 11.74 11.06
C HIS A 26 -0.31 12.83 10.40
N GLU A 27 0.33 13.70 9.62
CA GLU A 27 -0.34 14.62 8.71
C GLU A 27 -0.53 13.92 7.36
N VAL A 28 -1.77 13.57 7.01
CA VAL A 28 -2.05 12.76 5.82
C VAL A 28 -2.61 13.63 4.70
N THR A 29 -1.90 13.68 3.57
CA THR A 29 -2.40 14.18 2.29
C THR A 29 -2.93 13.00 1.49
N ALA A 30 -4.25 12.94 1.28
CA ALA A 30 -4.94 11.81 0.67
C ALA A 30 -5.38 12.11 -0.77
N LEU A 31 -4.82 11.37 -1.74
CA LEU A 31 -5.24 11.46 -3.13
C LEU A 31 -6.61 10.82 -3.32
N HIS A 32 -7.54 11.56 -3.92
CA HIS A 32 -8.86 11.05 -4.30
C HIS A 32 -9.19 11.40 -5.75
N ARG A 33 -10.02 10.57 -6.38
CA ARG A 33 -10.39 10.77 -7.79
C ARG A 33 -11.71 11.51 -7.97
N LYS A 34 -12.65 11.29 -7.07
CA LYS A 34 -14.00 11.80 -7.19
C LYS A 34 -14.22 12.96 -6.22
N PRO A 35 -14.75 14.12 -6.68
CA PRO A 35 -14.93 15.29 -5.80
C PRO A 35 -15.71 15.00 -4.52
N GLU A 36 -16.73 14.13 -4.58
CA GLU A 36 -17.56 13.76 -3.42
C GLU A 36 -16.78 13.02 -2.30
N GLN A 37 -15.57 12.56 -2.57
CA GLN A 37 -14.73 11.90 -1.56
C GLN A 37 -14.02 12.90 -0.64
N ALA A 38 -13.88 14.15 -1.08
CA ALA A 38 -13.10 15.17 -0.36
C ALA A 38 -13.62 15.44 1.04
N ASP A 39 -14.94 15.59 1.20
CA ASP A 39 -15.53 15.94 2.50
C ASP A 39 -15.36 14.81 3.52
N SER A 40 -15.51 13.57 3.11
CA SER A 40 -15.25 12.41 3.97
C SER A 40 -13.81 12.34 4.44
N LEU A 41 -12.85 12.63 3.56
CA LEU A 41 -11.42 12.66 3.91
C LEU A 41 -11.10 13.79 4.89
N LYS A 42 -11.69 14.98 4.70
CA LYS A 42 -11.55 16.10 5.63
C LYS A 42 -12.14 15.79 7.01
N GLN A 43 -13.31 15.18 7.06
CA GLN A 43 -13.96 14.77 8.31
C GLN A 43 -13.11 13.79 9.10
N GLN A 44 -12.33 12.93 8.41
CA GLN A 44 -11.38 12.02 9.03
C GLN A 44 -10.05 12.69 9.43
N GLY A 45 -9.86 13.98 9.14
CA GLY A 45 -8.64 14.73 9.51
C GLY A 45 -7.54 14.72 8.45
N ALA A 46 -7.79 14.19 7.25
CA ALA A 46 -6.83 14.24 6.14
C ALA A 46 -6.96 15.55 5.32
N LYS A 47 -5.88 15.92 4.64
CA LYS A 47 -5.87 16.93 3.58
C LYS A 47 -6.19 16.24 2.25
N PRO A 48 -7.41 16.40 1.69
CA PRO A 48 -7.71 15.79 0.40
C PRO A 48 -7.05 16.55 -0.73
N VAL A 49 -6.56 15.82 -1.73
CA VAL A 49 -6.10 16.35 -3.00
C VAL A 49 -6.75 15.59 -4.14
N GLU A 50 -7.32 16.31 -5.10
CA GLU A 50 -7.99 15.69 -6.24
C GLU A 50 -6.99 15.36 -7.34
N GLY A 51 -7.12 14.15 -7.92
CA GLY A 51 -6.33 13.72 -9.07
C GLY A 51 -6.68 12.30 -9.52
N ASP A 52 -6.71 12.10 -10.84
CA ASP A 52 -6.85 10.77 -11.42
C ASP A 52 -5.47 10.26 -11.85
N MET A 53 -5.06 9.12 -11.29
CA MET A 53 -3.80 8.46 -11.65
C MET A 53 -3.67 8.16 -13.15
N MET A 54 -4.78 8.10 -13.88
CA MET A 54 -4.76 7.89 -15.34
C MET A 54 -4.28 9.12 -16.11
N SER A 55 -4.39 10.33 -15.54
CA SER A 55 -4.08 11.59 -16.19
C SER A 55 -2.98 12.41 -15.52
N LEU A 56 -2.68 12.15 -14.22
CA LEU A 56 -1.62 12.86 -13.51
C LEU A 56 -0.26 12.64 -14.19
N THR A 57 0.42 13.74 -14.43
CA THR A 57 1.77 13.80 -15.00
C THR A 57 2.86 13.65 -13.93
N ARG A 58 4.12 13.52 -14.36
CA ARG A 58 5.28 13.54 -13.45
C ARG A 58 5.34 14.84 -12.64
N ASP A 59 5.09 15.98 -13.29
CA ASP A 59 5.16 17.30 -12.62
C ASP A 59 4.02 17.47 -11.61
N ASP A 60 2.82 16.96 -11.90
CA ASP A 60 1.71 16.93 -10.94
C ASP A 60 2.08 16.12 -9.71
N TYR A 61 2.60 14.91 -9.86
CA TYR A 61 3.06 14.10 -8.72
C TYR A 61 4.20 14.76 -7.97
N LYS A 62 5.15 15.40 -8.67
CA LYS A 62 6.26 16.12 -8.04
C LYS A 62 5.74 17.24 -7.15
N ALA A 63 4.74 18.00 -7.61
CA ALA A 63 4.11 19.05 -6.82
C ALA A 63 3.35 18.49 -5.60
N LEU A 64 2.63 17.37 -5.76
CA LEU A 64 1.89 16.71 -4.67
C LEU A 64 2.81 16.11 -3.61
N LEU A 65 3.99 15.67 -4.00
CA LEU A 65 4.99 15.06 -3.11
C LEU A 65 5.88 16.08 -2.40
N GLN A 66 5.78 17.36 -2.76
CA GLN A 66 6.54 18.42 -2.10
C GLN A 66 6.28 18.39 -0.60
N ASP A 67 7.35 18.39 0.18
CA ASP A 67 7.32 18.36 1.65
C ASP A 67 6.76 17.07 2.28
N GLN A 68 6.54 15.99 1.53
CA GLN A 68 6.15 14.69 2.08
C GLN A 68 7.38 13.91 2.59
N GLU A 69 7.18 13.04 3.57
CA GLU A 69 8.24 12.23 4.19
C GLU A 69 8.00 10.73 3.98
N VAL A 70 6.76 10.35 3.75
CA VAL A 70 6.33 8.96 3.61
C VAL A 70 5.33 8.84 2.47
N ILE A 71 5.45 7.82 1.64
CA ILE A 71 4.45 7.42 0.66
C ILE A 71 3.78 6.12 1.12
N VAL A 72 2.46 6.10 1.15
CA VAL A 72 1.64 4.90 1.34
C VAL A 72 0.83 4.65 0.08
N PHE A 73 1.04 3.51 -0.56
CA PHE A 73 0.37 3.13 -1.79
C PHE A 73 -0.45 1.85 -1.59
N SER A 74 -1.77 1.99 -1.48
CA SER A 74 -2.73 0.88 -1.35
C SER A 74 -3.79 0.86 -2.45
N ALA A 75 -3.58 1.64 -3.53
CA ALA A 75 -4.48 1.63 -4.68
C ALA A 75 -4.22 0.45 -5.61
N GLY A 76 -5.23 0.07 -6.38
CA GLY A 76 -5.14 -0.91 -7.44
C GLY A 76 -6.27 -0.72 -8.45
N ALA A 77 -6.08 -1.24 -9.67
CA ALA A 77 -7.04 -1.13 -10.76
C ALA A 77 -8.29 -2.01 -10.58
N ALA A 78 -8.26 -2.95 -9.62
CA ALA A 78 -9.40 -3.83 -9.28
C ALA A 78 -10.06 -4.53 -10.49
N GLY A 79 -9.25 -5.00 -11.45
CA GLY A 79 -9.75 -5.70 -12.63
C GLY A 79 -10.39 -4.82 -13.70
N SER A 80 -10.20 -3.50 -13.66
CA SER A 80 -10.80 -2.54 -14.59
C SER A 80 -10.10 -2.45 -15.96
N GLY A 81 -9.34 -3.46 -16.35
CA GLY A 81 -8.67 -3.57 -17.65
C GLY A 81 -7.16 -3.45 -17.61
N LYS A 82 -6.49 -3.96 -18.66
CA LYS A 82 -5.01 -4.05 -18.71
C LYS A 82 -4.35 -2.66 -18.66
N ASP A 83 -4.87 -1.66 -19.35
CA ASP A 83 -4.30 -0.30 -19.39
C ASP A 83 -4.32 0.36 -18.01
N ARG A 84 -5.45 0.23 -17.30
CA ARG A 84 -5.56 0.74 -15.94
C ARG A 84 -4.65 -0.02 -14.96
N THR A 85 -4.53 -1.33 -15.12
CA THR A 85 -3.61 -2.15 -14.34
C THR A 85 -2.17 -1.72 -14.57
N SER A 86 -1.72 -1.57 -15.82
CA SER A 86 -0.37 -1.09 -16.15
C SER A 86 -0.11 0.27 -15.52
N LYS A 87 -1.03 1.22 -15.66
CA LYS A 87 -0.86 2.58 -15.16
C LYS A 87 -0.90 2.66 -13.64
N ILE A 88 -1.95 2.09 -13.02
CA ILE A 88 -2.21 2.24 -11.58
C ILE A 88 -1.29 1.33 -10.74
N ASP A 89 -1.21 0.05 -11.11
CA ASP A 89 -0.46 -0.95 -10.31
C ASP A 89 1.04 -1.00 -10.66
N GLY A 90 1.44 -0.45 -11.82
CA GLY A 90 2.81 -0.51 -12.35
C GLY A 90 3.49 0.85 -12.47
N ASP A 91 3.09 1.66 -13.46
CA ASP A 91 3.77 2.91 -13.80
C ASP A 91 3.73 3.92 -12.65
N THR A 92 2.58 4.04 -11.97
CA THR A 92 2.42 5.01 -10.88
C THR A 92 3.35 4.71 -9.70
N PRO A 93 3.37 3.51 -9.08
CA PRO A 93 4.32 3.23 -8.00
C PRO A 93 5.79 3.31 -8.45
N ALA A 94 6.10 2.96 -9.72
CA ALA A 94 7.45 3.12 -10.27
C ALA A 94 7.86 4.60 -10.35
N LEU A 95 6.99 5.46 -10.89
CA LEU A 95 7.21 6.90 -10.96
C LEU A 95 7.35 7.53 -9.57
N LEU A 96 6.49 7.13 -8.62
CA LEU A 96 6.55 7.63 -7.25
C LEU A 96 7.85 7.20 -6.54
N THR A 97 8.38 6.02 -6.85
CA THR A 97 9.69 5.57 -6.35
C THR A 97 10.81 6.50 -6.85
N GLU A 98 10.82 6.83 -8.15
CA GLU A 98 11.80 7.76 -8.73
C GLU A 98 11.70 9.16 -8.12
N LEU A 99 10.48 9.68 -8.00
CA LEU A 99 10.24 11.00 -7.42
C LEU A 99 10.59 11.04 -5.92
N ALA A 100 10.36 9.95 -5.19
CA ALA A 100 10.74 9.86 -3.79
C ALA A 100 12.27 9.97 -3.63
N GLU A 101 13.06 9.28 -4.46
CA GLU A 101 14.52 9.41 -4.48
C GLU A 101 14.96 10.84 -4.87
N GLU A 102 14.33 11.43 -5.90
CA GLU A 102 14.63 12.79 -6.36
C GLU A 102 14.34 13.86 -5.29
N LEU A 103 13.25 13.71 -4.54
CA LEU A 103 12.78 14.68 -3.54
C LEU A 103 13.31 14.41 -2.12
N GLY A 104 14.07 13.33 -1.92
CA GLY A 104 14.60 12.94 -0.61
C GLY A 104 13.54 12.37 0.34
N ILE A 105 12.41 11.87 -0.17
CA ILE A 105 11.42 11.14 0.61
C ILE A 105 12.02 9.77 0.93
N GLN A 106 12.08 9.43 2.21
CA GLN A 106 12.83 8.25 2.61
C GLN A 106 12.00 6.96 2.63
N ARG A 107 10.69 7.03 2.93
CA ARG A 107 9.89 5.83 3.21
C ARG A 107 8.79 5.60 2.20
N PHE A 108 8.65 4.33 1.79
CA PHE A 108 7.61 3.90 0.87
C PHE A 108 6.98 2.57 1.34
N TYR A 109 5.67 2.59 1.59
CA TYR A 109 4.88 1.41 1.92
C TYR A 109 3.98 1.05 0.74
N LEU A 110 4.20 -0.13 0.15
CA LEU A 110 3.48 -0.62 -1.03
C LEU A 110 2.63 -1.84 -0.67
N VAL A 111 1.33 -1.78 -0.93
CA VAL A 111 0.48 -2.97 -0.94
C VAL A 111 0.60 -3.63 -2.31
N SER A 112 1.22 -4.80 -2.33
CA SER A 112 1.42 -5.61 -3.53
C SER A 112 0.48 -6.81 -3.56
N ALA A 113 0.91 -7.93 -4.11
CA ALA A 113 0.15 -9.16 -4.21
C ALA A 113 1.05 -10.36 -3.98
N PHE A 114 0.47 -11.43 -3.45
CA PHE A 114 1.14 -12.72 -3.30
C PHE A 114 1.59 -13.27 -4.66
N PRO A 115 2.86 -13.68 -4.84
CA PRO A 115 3.34 -14.21 -6.13
C PRO A 115 2.61 -15.48 -6.58
N GLU A 116 2.13 -16.27 -5.63
CA GLU A 116 1.41 -17.52 -5.86
C GLU A 116 -0.11 -17.35 -5.95
N ALA A 117 -0.62 -16.10 -5.88
CA ALA A 117 -2.05 -15.83 -6.00
C ALA A 117 -2.62 -16.41 -7.30
N GLY A 118 -3.67 -17.21 -7.18
CA GLY A 118 -4.45 -17.72 -8.32
C GLY A 118 -3.73 -18.67 -9.27
N ARG A 119 -2.49 -19.09 -8.98
CA ARG A 119 -1.65 -19.94 -9.86
C ARG A 119 -2.33 -21.19 -10.40
N THR A 120 -3.22 -21.81 -9.61
CA THR A 120 -3.91 -23.05 -9.98
C THR A 120 -5.32 -22.82 -10.52
N LYS A 121 -5.78 -21.55 -10.62
CA LYS A 121 -7.18 -21.22 -10.91
C LYS A 121 -7.45 -20.87 -12.38
N GLY A 122 -6.43 -20.75 -13.22
CA GLY A 122 -6.60 -20.41 -14.64
C GLY A 122 -7.36 -19.10 -14.86
N LEU A 123 -7.01 -18.04 -14.13
CA LEU A 123 -7.77 -16.76 -14.07
C LEU A 123 -7.65 -15.91 -15.36
N GLY A 124 -6.95 -16.40 -16.38
CA GLY A 124 -6.84 -15.78 -17.69
C GLY A 124 -5.81 -14.65 -17.79
N GLU A 125 -5.66 -14.15 -19.03
CA GLU A 125 -4.59 -13.19 -19.38
C GLU A 125 -4.61 -11.88 -18.59
N GLY A 126 -5.79 -11.39 -18.22
CA GLY A 126 -5.92 -10.16 -17.44
C GLY A 126 -5.27 -10.29 -16.06
N PHE A 127 -5.44 -11.45 -15.41
CA PHE A 127 -4.83 -11.74 -14.13
C PHE A 127 -3.32 -11.96 -14.24
N GLU A 128 -2.87 -12.67 -15.28
CA GLU A 128 -1.43 -12.85 -15.54
C GLU A 128 -0.74 -11.50 -15.78
N HIS A 129 -1.36 -10.62 -16.55
CA HIS A 129 -0.89 -9.25 -16.75
C HIS A 129 -0.79 -8.50 -15.42
N TYR A 130 -1.84 -8.54 -14.58
CA TYR A 130 -1.82 -7.94 -13.25
C TYR A 130 -0.64 -8.45 -12.41
N MET A 131 -0.41 -9.76 -12.37
CA MET A 131 0.69 -10.35 -11.61
C MET A 131 2.06 -9.94 -12.13
N GLN A 132 2.23 -9.81 -13.45
CA GLN A 132 3.46 -9.30 -14.07
C GLN A 132 3.72 -7.84 -13.67
N VAL A 133 2.68 -7.01 -13.73
CA VAL A 133 2.76 -5.58 -13.37
C VAL A 133 3.13 -5.41 -11.89
N LYS A 134 2.48 -6.15 -10.98
CA LYS A 134 2.81 -6.10 -9.54
C LYS A 134 4.25 -6.52 -9.27
N LYS A 135 4.72 -7.60 -9.89
CA LYS A 135 6.13 -8.04 -9.77
C LYS A 135 7.12 -6.98 -10.28
N ALA A 136 6.81 -6.31 -11.38
CA ALA A 136 7.65 -5.25 -11.93
C ALA A 136 7.72 -4.04 -10.98
N ALA A 137 6.59 -3.63 -10.40
CA ALA A 137 6.52 -2.57 -9.40
C ALA A 137 7.34 -2.91 -8.15
N ASP A 138 7.17 -4.12 -7.60
CA ASP A 138 7.97 -4.62 -6.48
C ASP A 138 9.48 -4.55 -6.80
N ALA A 139 9.89 -5.07 -7.96
CA ALA A 139 11.29 -5.09 -8.38
C ALA A 139 11.87 -3.68 -8.56
N ARG A 140 11.06 -2.70 -8.99
CA ARG A 140 11.49 -1.30 -9.10
C ARG A 140 11.74 -0.70 -7.72
N LEU A 141 10.82 -0.89 -6.79
CA LEU A 141 10.93 -0.37 -5.43
C LEU A 141 12.11 -1.01 -4.67
N VAL A 142 12.30 -2.33 -4.80
CA VAL A 142 13.41 -3.07 -4.17
C VAL A 142 14.79 -2.54 -4.61
N LYS A 143 14.92 -2.06 -5.85
CA LYS A 143 16.18 -1.50 -6.39
C LYS A 143 16.47 -0.07 -5.93
N SER A 144 15.51 0.60 -5.31
CA SER A 144 15.68 1.97 -4.84
C SER A 144 16.52 2.05 -3.57
N SER A 145 16.98 3.25 -3.26
CA SER A 145 17.67 3.56 -2.00
C SER A 145 16.74 3.78 -0.81
N LEU A 146 15.42 3.73 -1.03
CA LEU A 146 14.41 4.05 -0.03
C LEU A 146 14.35 3.01 1.09
N ASP A 147 13.83 3.42 2.23
CA ASP A 147 13.41 2.55 3.32
C ASP A 147 11.97 2.08 3.03
N TRP A 148 11.87 1.03 2.22
CA TRP A 148 10.59 0.52 1.74
C TRP A 148 10.11 -0.71 2.51
N VAL A 149 8.79 -0.90 2.53
CA VAL A 149 8.13 -2.15 2.90
C VAL A 149 7.13 -2.51 1.81
N ILE A 150 7.22 -3.73 1.30
CA ILE A 150 6.26 -4.31 0.38
C ILE A 150 5.41 -5.33 1.15
N LEU A 151 4.14 -5.00 1.38
CA LEU A 151 3.19 -5.91 1.99
C LEU A 151 2.43 -6.66 0.89
N ARG A 152 2.50 -7.99 0.91
CA ARG A 152 1.84 -8.90 -0.03
C ARG A 152 0.69 -9.63 0.66
N PRO A 153 -0.52 -9.07 0.67
CA PRO A 153 -1.68 -9.73 1.26
C PRO A 153 -2.18 -10.87 0.37
N GLY A 154 -2.79 -11.87 0.99
CA GLY A 154 -3.58 -12.91 0.33
C GLY A 154 -4.84 -12.35 -0.33
N THR A 155 -5.80 -13.21 -0.66
CA THR A 155 -7.11 -12.78 -1.19
C THR A 155 -7.82 -11.88 -0.17
N LEU A 156 -8.15 -10.66 -0.60
CA LEU A 156 -8.76 -9.67 0.27
C LEU A 156 -10.25 -9.96 0.52
N LEU A 157 -10.62 -10.15 1.79
CA LEU A 157 -12.00 -10.23 2.25
C LEU A 157 -12.45 -8.85 2.74
N ASP A 158 -13.72 -8.49 2.45
CA ASP A 158 -14.27 -7.20 2.89
C ASP A 158 -14.83 -7.29 4.31
N GLU A 159 -13.92 -7.52 5.26
CA GLU A 159 -14.21 -7.73 6.67
C GLU A 159 -13.33 -6.81 7.52
N ASP A 160 -13.81 -6.52 8.75
CA ASP A 160 -13.06 -5.77 9.75
C ASP A 160 -11.97 -6.64 10.38
N ALA A 161 -10.99 -6.00 11.02
CA ALA A 161 -9.89 -6.67 11.67
C ALA A 161 -10.33 -7.47 12.89
N ASP A 162 -9.66 -8.61 13.11
CA ASP A 162 -9.66 -9.32 14.39
C ASP A 162 -8.26 -9.40 15.01
N ASP A 163 -7.28 -8.75 14.34
CA ASP A 163 -5.86 -8.69 14.75
C ASP A 163 -5.20 -10.06 14.91
N LYS A 164 -5.71 -11.07 14.20
CA LYS A 164 -5.13 -12.41 14.13
C LYS A 164 -4.60 -12.66 12.72
N VAL A 165 -3.30 -12.85 12.61
CA VAL A 165 -2.61 -12.89 11.32
C VAL A 165 -1.57 -14.01 11.26
N SER A 166 -1.21 -14.38 10.04
CA SER A 166 0.08 -14.97 9.71
C SER A 166 0.87 -13.92 8.95
N LEU A 167 2.02 -13.52 9.46
CA LEU A 167 2.84 -12.44 8.92
C LEU A 167 4.29 -12.88 8.86
N ASP A 168 4.84 -13.13 7.67
CA ASP A 168 6.21 -13.61 7.51
C ASP A 168 6.75 -13.32 6.09
N TYR A 169 7.99 -13.72 5.81
CA TYR A 169 8.66 -13.53 4.51
C TYR A 169 8.18 -14.50 3.44
N ALA A 170 7.68 -15.67 3.83
CA ALA A 170 7.13 -16.69 2.93
C ALA A 170 6.01 -17.46 3.64
N LEU A 171 4.80 -17.35 3.12
CA LEU A 171 3.61 -18.00 3.66
C LEU A 171 2.93 -18.87 2.60
N THR A 172 2.12 -19.81 3.07
CA THR A 172 1.14 -20.47 2.19
C THR A 172 0.06 -19.44 1.81
N TYR A 173 -0.26 -19.37 0.50
CA TYR A 173 -1.31 -18.49 0.01
C TYR A 173 -2.65 -18.77 0.66
N GLY A 174 -3.32 -17.72 1.11
CA GLY A 174 -4.61 -17.76 1.78
C GLY A 174 -5.41 -16.49 1.56
N SER A 175 -6.39 -16.24 2.39
CA SER A 175 -7.17 -15.00 2.42
C SER A 175 -6.76 -14.12 3.60
N VAL A 176 -7.15 -12.85 3.55
CA VAL A 176 -6.95 -11.89 4.63
C VAL A 176 -8.04 -10.82 4.64
N LYS A 177 -8.53 -10.48 5.82
CA LYS A 177 -9.45 -9.37 6.03
C LYS A 177 -8.78 -8.04 5.69
N ARG A 178 -9.47 -7.15 4.97
CA ARG A 178 -8.97 -5.80 4.70
C ARG A 178 -8.67 -5.01 5.97
N GLY A 179 -9.39 -5.30 7.05
CA GLY A 179 -9.10 -4.74 8.37
C GLY A 179 -7.71 -5.16 8.88
N ASN A 180 -7.37 -6.45 8.79
CA ASN A 180 -6.05 -6.96 9.18
C ASN A 180 -4.93 -6.36 8.30
N VAL A 181 -5.16 -6.15 6.99
CA VAL A 181 -4.19 -5.46 6.12
C VAL A 181 -3.96 -4.02 6.58
N ALA A 182 -5.03 -3.29 6.92
CA ALA A 182 -4.94 -1.91 7.39
C ALA A 182 -4.20 -1.82 8.73
N ASN A 183 -4.53 -2.69 9.70
CA ASN A 183 -3.88 -2.72 11.01
C ASN A 183 -2.39 -3.11 10.89
N THR A 184 -2.07 -4.06 10.02
CA THR A 184 -0.67 -4.44 9.74
C THR A 184 0.12 -3.27 9.15
N LEU A 185 -0.44 -2.56 8.16
CA LEU A 185 0.22 -1.37 7.59
C LEU A 185 0.43 -0.28 8.64
N ALA A 186 -0.57 0.01 9.48
CA ALA A 186 -0.46 0.99 10.56
C ALA A 186 0.65 0.62 11.54
N ALA A 187 0.74 -0.68 11.91
CA ALA A 187 1.78 -1.19 12.81
C ALA A 187 3.18 -1.12 12.18
N LEU A 188 3.33 -1.46 10.88
CA LEU A 188 4.60 -1.34 10.15
C LEU A 188 5.05 0.12 10.01
N ILE A 189 4.13 1.05 9.75
CA ILE A 189 4.42 2.49 9.65
C ILE A 189 4.89 3.03 11.02
N ALA A 190 4.30 2.56 12.12
CA ALA A 190 4.72 2.90 13.48
C ALA A 190 6.07 2.30 13.90
N LYS A 191 6.62 1.34 13.13
CA LYS A 191 7.89 0.66 13.39
C LYS A 191 8.88 0.87 12.23
N PRO A 192 9.41 2.08 12.03
CA PRO A 192 10.26 2.43 10.89
C PRO A 192 11.59 1.69 10.81
N THR A 193 11.97 0.99 11.86
CA THR A 193 13.13 0.08 11.85
C THR A 193 12.89 -1.16 10.99
N ILE A 194 11.62 -1.56 10.77
CA ILE A 194 11.26 -2.59 9.81
C ILE A 194 11.28 -1.92 8.42
N SER A 195 12.36 -2.10 7.70
CA SER A 195 12.57 -1.51 6.38
C SER A 195 13.26 -2.49 5.44
N ARG A 196 13.13 -2.25 4.13
CA ARG A 196 13.68 -3.09 3.04
C ARG A 196 13.24 -4.55 3.14
N GLN A 197 11.96 -4.74 3.50
CA GLN A 197 11.34 -6.04 3.71
C GLN A 197 10.19 -6.27 2.75
N ILE A 198 10.14 -7.47 2.17
CA ILE A 198 8.97 -8.02 1.51
C ILE A 198 8.30 -8.95 2.50
N ILE A 199 7.06 -8.66 2.86
CA ILE A 199 6.34 -9.36 3.92
C ILE A 199 5.02 -9.87 3.34
N GLU A 200 4.72 -11.14 3.53
CA GLU A 200 3.46 -11.76 3.15
C GLU A 200 2.49 -11.77 4.34
N LEU A 201 1.20 -11.64 4.06
CA LEU A 201 0.14 -11.52 5.06
C LEU A 201 -1.08 -12.34 4.68
N THR A 202 -1.52 -13.21 5.59
CA THR A 202 -2.82 -13.88 5.57
C THR A 202 -3.51 -13.75 6.92
N ASP A 203 -4.80 -14.07 7.01
CA ASP A 203 -5.41 -14.33 8.30
C ASP A 203 -4.73 -15.55 8.95
N GLY A 204 -4.68 -15.59 10.28
CA GLY A 204 -4.01 -16.63 11.05
C GLY A 204 -4.45 -16.62 12.52
N ASP A 205 -3.62 -17.14 13.40
CA ASP A 205 -3.92 -17.24 14.83
C ASP A 205 -2.99 -16.39 15.71
N GLU A 206 -1.88 -15.88 15.15
CA GLU A 206 -0.91 -15.06 15.91
C GLU A 206 -1.46 -13.64 16.09
N PRO A 207 -1.46 -13.08 17.32
CA PRO A 207 -1.78 -11.68 17.53
C PRO A 207 -0.86 -10.77 16.70
N LEU A 208 -1.43 -9.77 16.03
CA LEU A 208 -0.66 -8.85 15.17
C LEU A 208 0.50 -8.19 15.91
N SER A 209 0.31 -7.82 17.17
CA SER A 209 1.38 -7.21 17.98
C SER A 209 2.59 -8.13 18.13
N GLU A 210 2.37 -9.42 18.37
CA GLU A 210 3.44 -10.43 18.51
C GLU A 210 4.15 -10.68 17.18
N ALA A 211 3.38 -10.76 16.08
CA ALA A 211 3.91 -10.90 14.73
C ALA A 211 4.84 -9.74 14.35
N ILE A 212 4.44 -8.50 14.66
CA ILE A 212 5.26 -7.29 14.41
C ILE A 212 6.53 -7.29 15.30
N GLU A 213 6.42 -7.65 16.57
CA GLU A 213 7.59 -7.74 17.46
C GLU A 213 8.57 -8.81 16.99
N ARG A 214 8.07 -9.94 16.48
CA ARG A 214 8.88 -11.01 15.92
C ARG A 214 9.64 -10.53 14.68
N LEU A 215 8.98 -9.84 13.76
CA LEU A 215 9.63 -9.24 12.58
C LEU A 215 10.69 -8.21 13.00
N GLN A 216 10.42 -7.37 13.99
CA GLN A 216 11.36 -6.35 14.46
C GLN A 216 12.65 -6.95 15.05
N ARG A 217 12.59 -8.14 15.66
CA ARG A 217 13.78 -8.83 16.19
C ARG A 217 14.69 -9.42 15.11
N ASN A 218 14.16 -9.57 13.90
CA ASN A 218 14.89 -10.18 12.77
C ASN A 218 15.52 -9.14 11.81
N VAL A 219 15.48 -7.85 12.16
CA VAL A 219 16.00 -6.72 11.37
C VAL A 219 17.34 -6.22 11.92
#